data_842f754c37f297873d480d62bea303f9
#
_entry.id   842f754c37f297873d480d62bea303f9
#
_cell.length_a   1.000
_cell.length_b   1.000
_cell.length_c   1.000
_cell.angle_alpha   90.00
_cell.angle_beta   90.00
_cell.angle_gamma   90.00
#
_symmetry.space_group_name_H-M   'P 1'
#
loop_
_entity.id
_entity.type
_entity.pdbx_description
1 polymer ?
#
loop_
_entity_poly.entity_id
_entity_poly.type
_entity_poly.pdbx_seq_one_letter_code
_entity_poly.pdbx_strand_id
1 'polypeptide(L)'
;EDISENYIVDSYDVIALTYVHLPEQLKAKYHRSFLPFLKIGGHIIIEGFSKEHVKYQQQNPLAGGPPHVEMMYSKQEILSIFDSLQVDLLEEKEIELAEGIGHNGKASVIRFIGKKI
;
A
#
# COMPACT_ATOMS: atom_id res chain seq x y z
N GLU A 1 -18.36 -1.57 -0.87
CA GLU A 1 -18.69 -1.47 -2.30
C GLU A 1 -18.01 -2.56 -3.10
N ASP A 2 -18.75 -3.17 -4.01
CA ASP A 2 -18.19 -4.19 -4.90
C ASP A 2 -17.53 -3.53 -6.10
N ILE A 3 -16.21 -3.58 -6.15
CA ILE A 3 -15.44 -2.94 -7.22
C ILE A 3 -15.62 -3.65 -8.57
N SER A 4 -16.08 -4.92 -8.59
CA SER A 4 -16.24 -5.67 -9.84
C SER A 4 -17.27 -5.06 -10.78
N GLU A 5 -18.20 -4.27 -10.26
CA GLU A 5 -19.22 -3.61 -11.08
C GLU A 5 -18.66 -2.49 -11.96
N ASN A 6 -17.50 -1.95 -11.60
CA ASN A 6 -16.91 -0.76 -12.23
C ASN A 6 -15.68 -1.03 -13.08
N TYR A 7 -15.17 -2.26 -13.10
CA TYR A 7 -13.90 -2.59 -13.75
C TYR A 7 -14.01 -3.83 -14.61
N ILE A 8 -13.17 -3.90 -15.63
CA ILE A 8 -13.13 -5.02 -16.58
C ILE A 8 -12.03 -5.98 -16.16
N VAL A 9 -12.36 -7.27 -16.05
CA VAL A 9 -11.43 -8.34 -15.70
C VAL A 9 -10.31 -8.43 -16.73
N ASP A 10 -9.08 -8.67 -16.27
CA ASP A 10 -7.87 -8.86 -17.10
C ASP A 10 -7.62 -7.73 -18.12
N SER A 11 -7.93 -6.50 -17.76
CA SER A 11 -7.82 -5.40 -18.72
C SER A 11 -6.85 -4.29 -18.36
N TYR A 12 -6.32 -4.29 -17.12
CA TYR A 12 -5.43 -3.22 -16.69
C TYR A 12 -3.98 -3.67 -16.66
N ASP A 13 -3.09 -2.83 -17.18
CA ASP A 13 -1.65 -3.08 -17.16
C ASP A 13 -1.02 -2.70 -15.84
N VAL A 14 -1.56 -1.69 -15.18
CA VAL A 14 -1.04 -1.18 -13.90
C VAL A 14 -2.21 -0.80 -13.00
N ILE A 15 -2.13 -1.21 -11.74
CA ILE A 15 -3.01 -0.75 -10.68
C ILE A 15 -2.15 -0.18 -9.57
N ALA A 16 -2.36 1.08 -9.22
CA ALA A 16 -1.60 1.75 -8.18
C ALA A 16 -2.50 2.07 -6.99
N LEU A 17 -2.06 1.69 -5.80
CA LEU A 17 -2.72 2.00 -4.53
C LEU A 17 -1.74 2.80 -3.69
N THR A 18 -1.96 4.10 -3.60
CA THR A 18 -1.06 5.00 -2.88
C THR A 18 -1.75 5.54 -1.63
N TYR A 19 -1.12 5.28 -0.48
CA TYR A 19 -1.61 5.72 0.83
C TYR A 19 -3.04 5.29 1.13
N VAL A 20 -3.41 4.10 0.67
CA VAL A 20 -4.68 3.46 1.00
C VAL A 20 -4.47 2.64 2.27
N HIS A 21 -4.97 3.13 3.38
CA HIS A 21 -4.82 2.49 4.69
C HIS A 21 -6.18 2.03 5.19
N LEU A 22 -6.29 0.74 5.45
CA LEU A 22 -7.54 0.09 5.82
C LEU A 22 -7.40 -0.62 7.15
N PRO A 23 -8.52 -0.80 7.89
CA PRO A 23 -8.52 -1.67 9.07
C PRO A 23 -7.96 -3.04 8.73
N GLU A 24 -7.29 -3.66 9.71
CA GLU A 24 -6.59 -4.93 9.50
C GLU A 24 -7.49 -6.01 8.90
N GLN A 25 -8.74 -6.11 9.35
CA GLN A 25 -9.65 -7.14 8.90
C GLN A 25 -10.10 -6.98 7.43
N LEU A 26 -9.92 -5.80 6.86
CA LEU A 26 -10.28 -5.51 5.46
C LEU A 26 -9.07 -5.47 4.52
N LYS A 27 -7.88 -5.34 5.09
CA LYS A 27 -6.66 -5.04 4.32
C LYS A 27 -6.37 -6.10 3.24
N ALA A 28 -6.27 -7.36 3.63
CA ALA A 28 -5.94 -8.42 2.68
C ALA A 28 -7.04 -8.61 1.62
N LYS A 29 -8.28 -8.64 2.04
CA LYS A 29 -9.41 -8.83 1.14
C LYS A 29 -9.49 -7.71 0.10
N TYR A 30 -9.38 -6.46 0.54
CA TYR A 30 -9.47 -5.31 -0.33
C TYR A 30 -8.33 -5.29 -1.35
N HIS A 31 -7.09 -5.48 -0.88
CA HIS A 31 -5.93 -5.46 -1.78
C HIS A 31 -5.97 -6.59 -2.80
N ARG A 32 -6.38 -7.80 -2.38
CA ARG A 32 -6.51 -8.94 -3.31
C ARG A 32 -7.64 -8.78 -4.30
N SER A 33 -8.65 -7.97 -3.97
CA SER A 33 -9.81 -7.79 -4.84
C SER A 33 -9.47 -7.13 -6.18
N PHE A 34 -8.32 -6.46 -6.28
CA PHE A 34 -7.88 -5.85 -7.53
C PHE A 34 -7.17 -6.82 -8.48
N LEU A 35 -6.69 -7.96 -7.98
CA LEU A 35 -5.88 -8.88 -8.79
C LEU A 35 -6.60 -9.44 -10.02
N PRO A 36 -7.91 -9.77 -9.99
CA PRO A 36 -8.60 -10.24 -11.18
C PRO A 36 -8.64 -9.23 -12.33
N PHE A 37 -8.53 -7.93 -12.03
CA PHE A 37 -8.58 -6.88 -13.04
C PHE A 37 -7.23 -6.63 -13.71
N LEU A 38 -6.17 -7.11 -13.11
CA LEU A 38 -4.82 -6.96 -13.62
C LEU A 38 -4.54 -8.01 -14.69
N LYS A 39 -3.98 -7.60 -15.83
CA LYS A 39 -3.52 -8.54 -16.86
C LYS A 39 -2.36 -9.37 -16.36
N ILE A 40 -2.22 -10.58 -16.90
CA ILE A 40 -0.97 -11.33 -16.77
C ILE A 40 0.15 -10.48 -17.37
N GLY A 41 1.24 -10.33 -16.62
CA GLY A 41 2.33 -9.41 -16.98
C GLY A 41 2.12 -7.98 -16.48
N GLY A 42 0.94 -7.66 -15.98
CA GLY A 42 0.66 -6.35 -15.40
C GLY A 42 1.23 -6.22 -14.00
N HIS A 43 1.27 -4.98 -13.50
CA HIS A 43 1.90 -4.65 -12.22
C HIS A 43 0.92 -3.99 -11.26
N ILE A 44 1.00 -4.37 -9.99
CA ILE A 44 0.37 -3.62 -8.92
C ILE A 44 1.46 -2.85 -8.18
N ILE A 45 1.20 -1.57 -7.90
CA ILE A 45 2.13 -0.67 -7.23
C ILE A 45 1.48 -0.21 -5.93
N ILE A 46 2.18 -0.40 -4.83
CA ILE A 46 1.72 0.03 -3.50
C ILE A 46 2.73 1.02 -2.93
N GLU A 47 2.25 2.12 -2.41
CA GLU A 47 3.01 2.98 -1.53
C GLU A 47 2.14 3.36 -0.35
N GLY A 48 2.66 3.23 0.85
CA GLY A 48 1.95 3.60 2.05
C GLY A 48 2.87 3.68 3.24
N PHE A 49 2.34 4.13 4.36
CA PHE A 49 3.13 4.21 5.58
C PHE A 49 3.45 2.82 6.10
N SER A 50 4.70 2.62 6.53
CA SER A 50 5.09 1.40 7.22
C SER A 50 4.77 1.52 8.71
N LYS A 51 4.70 0.38 9.40
CA LYS A 51 4.45 0.38 10.85
C LYS A 51 5.50 1.13 11.64
N GLU A 52 6.71 1.29 11.10
CA GLU A 52 7.76 2.11 11.70
C GLU A 52 7.42 3.60 11.73
N HIS A 53 6.44 4.04 10.94
CA HIS A 53 6.01 5.42 10.90
C HIS A 53 5.44 5.91 12.23
N VAL A 54 4.98 5.00 13.09
CA VAL A 54 4.45 5.35 14.42
C VAL A 54 5.44 6.20 15.20
N LYS A 55 6.74 5.91 15.13
CA LYS A 55 7.75 6.69 15.86
C LYS A 55 7.80 8.15 15.42
N TYR A 56 7.53 8.43 14.14
CA TYR A 56 7.49 9.80 13.63
C TYR A 56 6.20 10.50 14.04
N GLN A 57 5.08 9.79 14.07
CA GLN A 57 3.83 10.35 14.57
C GLN A 57 3.93 10.79 16.03
N GLN A 58 4.67 10.04 16.84
CA GLN A 58 4.89 10.36 18.25
C GLN A 58 5.76 11.60 18.44
N GLN A 59 6.66 11.88 17.51
CA GLN A 59 7.59 13.01 17.57
C GLN A 59 7.06 14.26 16.90
N ASN A 60 6.18 14.11 15.91
CA ASN A 60 5.74 15.22 15.07
C ASN A 60 4.26 15.07 14.72
N PRO A 61 3.39 15.94 15.26
CA PRO A 61 1.95 15.86 14.96
C PRO A 61 1.61 16.13 13.50
N LEU A 62 2.54 16.70 12.71
CA LEU A 62 2.34 16.96 11.29
C LEU A 62 2.80 15.80 10.40
N ALA A 63 3.31 14.72 10.97
CA ALA A 63 3.81 13.58 10.21
C ALA A 63 2.71 12.89 9.41
N GLY A 64 1.47 12.99 9.85
CA GLY A 64 0.33 12.39 9.15
C GLY A 64 0.25 10.89 9.31
N GLY A 65 -0.56 10.27 8.48
CA GLY A 65 -0.78 8.83 8.49
C GLY A 65 -2.01 8.41 9.30
N PRO A 66 -2.37 7.12 9.22
CA PRO A 66 -3.57 6.62 9.89
C PRO A 66 -3.41 6.59 11.40
N PRO A 67 -4.53 6.61 12.15
CA PRO A 67 -4.48 6.67 13.62
C PRO A 67 -4.07 5.37 14.29
N HIS A 68 -4.14 4.24 13.59
CA HIS A 68 -3.83 2.93 14.15
C HIS A 68 -2.73 2.24 13.37
N VAL A 69 -1.76 1.69 14.09
CA VAL A 69 -0.57 1.06 13.48
C VAL A 69 -0.93 -0.14 12.58
N GLU A 70 -1.98 -0.89 12.92
CA GLU A 70 -2.41 -2.04 12.12
C GLU A 70 -2.95 -1.64 10.75
N MET A 71 -3.27 -0.37 10.54
CA MET A 71 -3.65 0.15 9.22
C MET A 71 -2.43 0.37 8.32
N MET A 72 -1.24 0.44 8.89
CA MET A 72 0.02 0.60 8.15
C MET A 72 0.53 -0.74 7.67
N TYR A 73 1.56 -0.72 6.85
CA TYR A 73 2.09 -1.92 6.21
C TYR A 73 3.37 -2.42 6.85
N SER A 74 3.57 -3.75 6.79
CA SER A 74 4.88 -4.37 6.98
C SER A 74 5.25 -5.15 5.73
N LYS A 75 6.55 -5.41 5.54
CA LYS A 75 7.01 -6.24 4.42
C LYS A 75 6.37 -7.62 4.44
N GLN A 76 6.25 -8.21 5.62
CA GLN A 76 5.68 -9.54 5.80
C GLN A 76 4.21 -9.57 5.39
N GLU A 77 3.44 -8.55 5.74
CA GLU A 77 2.05 -8.45 5.33
C GLU A 77 1.92 -8.34 3.81
N ILE A 78 2.73 -7.50 3.19
CA ILE A 78 2.72 -7.33 1.73
C ILE A 78 3.01 -8.66 1.03
N LEU A 79 4.03 -9.39 1.48
CA LEU A 79 4.38 -10.68 0.90
C LEU A 79 3.27 -11.72 1.09
N SER A 80 2.57 -11.68 2.21
CA SER A 80 1.45 -12.57 2.46
C SER A 80 0.24 -12.23 1.59
N ILE A 81 -0.10 -10.94 1.50
CA ILE A 81 -1.27 -10.49 0.72
C ILE A 81 -1.08 -10.81 -0.78
N PHE A 82 0.12 -10.57 -1.29
CA PHE A 82 0.43 -10.72 -2.72
C PHE A 82 1.32 -11.91 -3.01
N ASP A 83 1.10 -13.02 -2.31
CA ASP A 83 1.91 -14.23 -2.44
C ASP A 83 1.85 -14.87 -3.83
N SER A 84 0.82 -14.54 -4.62
CA SER A 84 0.69 -15.04 -5.98
C SER A 84 1.46 -14.21 -7.02
N LEU A 85 2.03 -13.08 -6.62
CA LEU A 85 2.73 -12.18 -7.53
C LEU A 85 4.23 -12.40 -7.47
N GLN A 86 4.91 -12.06 -8.58
CA GLN A 86 6.36 -11.93 -8.59
C GLN A 86 6.73 -10.58 -7.95
N VAL A 87 7.62 -10.60 -6.98
CA VAL A 87 8.07 -9.37 -6.31
C VAL A 87 9.18 -8.73 -7.15
N ASP A 88 8.88 -7.57 -7.73
CA ASP A 88 9.86 -6.81 -8.50
C ASP A 88 10.54 -5.74 -7.64
N LEU A 89 9.84 -5.21 -6.65
CA LEU A 89 10.39 -4.26 -5.67
C LEU A 89 9.65 -4.44 -4.36
N LEU A 90 10.39 -4.47 -3.27
CA LEU A 90 9.84 -4.35 -1.92
C LEU A 90 10.87 -3.66 -1.05
N GLU A 91 10.56 -2.42 -0.65
CA GLU A 91 11.45 -1.65 0.21
C GLU A 91 10.68 -0.92 1.30
N GLU A 92 11.34 -0.75 2.42
CA GLU A 92 10.88 0.09 3.53
C GLU A 92 11.93 1.15 3.75
N LYS A 93 11.56 2.42 3.71
CA LYS A 93 12.54 3.50 3.80
C LYS A 93 11.98 4.75 4.48
N GLU A 94 12.90 5.52 5.03
CA GLU A 94 12.62 6.83 5.56
C GLU A 94 12.64 7.85 4.42
N ILE A 95 11.64 8.71 4.39
CA ILE A 95 11.57 9.82 3.43
C ILE A 95 11.19 11.10 4.16
N GLU A 96 11.34 12.23 3.49
CA GLU A 96 10.78 13.50 3.96
C GLU A 96 9.56 13.87 3.13
N LEU A 97 8.48 14.22 3.84
CA LEU A 97 7.24 14.67 3.23
C LEU A 97 7.14 16.18 3.36
N ALA A 98 6.65 16.83 2.30
CA ALA A 98 6.38 18.26 2.27
C ALA A 98 5.10 18.51 1.48
N GLU A 99 4.01 17.84 1.89
CA GLU A 99 2.75 17.79 1.14
C GLU A 99 1.63 18.55 1.83
N GLY A 100 1.96 19.53 2.63
CA GLY A 100 0.97 20.33 3.36
C GLY A 100 0.90 19.98 4.83
N ILE A 101 -0.16 20.43 5.50
CA ILE A 101 -0.26 20.39 6.97
C ILE A 101 -0.32 18.95 7.51
N GLY A 102 -1.01 18.06 6.84
CA GLY A 102 -1.21 16.70 7.32
C GLY A 102 -0.12 15.70 6.93
N HIS A 103 0.83 16.10 6.08
CA HIS A 103 1.89 15.21 5.58
C HIS A 103 3.18 16.00 5.47
N ASN A 104 3.82 16.24 6.62
CA ASN A 104 5.03 17.05 6.66
C ASN A 104 6.03 16.47 7.66
N GLY A 105 7.30 16.43 7.27
CA GLY A 105 8.40 15.91 8.08
C GLY A 105 8.81 14.50 7.69
N LYS A 106 9.57 13.84 8.56
CA LYS A 106 10.06 12.48 8.31
C LYS A 106 8.94 11.47 8.37
N ALA A 107 9.00 10.48 7.49
CA ALA A 107 8.04 9.39 7.41
C ALA A 107 8.74 8.09 7.08
N SER A 108 8.16 6.97 7.50
CA SER A 108 8.59 5.65 7.06
C SER A 108 7.54 5.07 6.14
N VAL A 109 7.95 4.69 4.93
CA VAL A 109 7.04 4.18 3.91
C VAL A 109 7.50 2.81 3.41
N ILE A 110 6.53 2.06 2.90
CA ILE A 110 6.78 0.83 2.13
C ILE A 110 6.40 1.10 0.69
N ARG A 111 7.24 0.62 -0.21
CA ARG A 111 7.00 0.62 -1.64
C ARG A 111 7.08 -0.81 -2.15
N PHE A 112 6.10 -1.20 -2.93
CA PHE A 112 6.01 -2.55 -3.48
C PHE A 112 5.58 -2.48 -4.94
N ILE A 113 6.26 -3.28 -5.77
CA ILE A 113 5.84 -3.53 -7.15
C ILE A 113 5.78 -5.04 -7.31
N GLY A 114 4.59 -5.54 -7.64
CA GLY A 114 4.35 -6.94 -7.90
C GLY A 114 3.84 -7.15 -9.31
N LYS A 115 4.30 -8.22 -9.96
CA LYS A 115 3.93 -8.58 -11.32
C LYS A 115 3.04 -9.82 -11.30
N LYS A 116 1.94 -9.76 -12.02
CA LYS A 116 1.06 -10.92 -12.20
C LYS A 116 1.66 -11.86 -13.24
N ILE A 117 1.96 -13.06 -12.81
CA ILE A 117 2.60 -14.08 -13.64
C ILE A 117 1.63 -15.18 -14.08
#